data_5c542ce1552808467dc35be8ac161ab7
#
_entry.id   5c542ce1552808467dc35be8ac161ab7
#
_cell.length_a   1.000
_cell.length_b   1.000
_cell.length_c   1.000
_cell.angle_alpha   90.00
_cell.angle_beta   90.00
_cell.angle_gamma   90.00
#
_symmetry.space_group_name_H-M   'P 1'
#
loop_
_entity.id
_entity.type
_entity.pdbx_description
1 polymer ?
#
loop_
_entity_poly.entity_id
_entity_poly.type
_entity_poly.pdbx_seq_one_letter_code
_entity_poly.pdbx_strand_id
1 'polypeptide(L)'
;MEYQEDRVITFVKSAKRLALIGFCLTLAVLYFGSAVAQNIYFLRIGTGSSSGTYYPIGTLLASVISNPPGSRDCDDGGSCGVPGLIATAQTTHGSIENINGVTKGYFDTALAQSDTVAAAYNGTGIYKKEKPVKSLRVIANLYPEDVHLVVRRGAGIKNIADLKDKRVSIDVPGSGTRENAKEILAAYGLSVKDFEAVAANPDKSVTLMNADKLDAFFLVAGYPVTAVSELADVGKIELLPISGENAKKFVDNHGYYSVSQIPAGTYQDLDTVPTLAVSTQWIVSEHVSEEVVYEITRALWHPRNRHLLDRGHAKGLLIHQETALKGVSTPLHPGAERYYKEIGILTD
;
A
#
# COMPACT_ATOMS: atom_id res chain seq x y z
N MET A 1 -73.19 19.03 -49.33
CA MET A 1 -73.18 18.90 -47.84
C MET A 1 -72.16 17.84 -47.42
N GLU A 2 -71.89 16.85 -48.21
CA GLU A 2 -70.97 15.75 -47.95
C GLU A 2 -69.47 16.14 -47.94
N TYR A 3 -69.09 17.20 -48.66
CA TYR A 3 -67.69 17.60 -48.80
C TYR A 3 -67.12 18.38 -47.55
N GLN A 4 -67.97 18.81 -46.64
CA GLN A 4 -67.53 19.50 -45.41
C GLN A 4 -67.33 18.52 -44.24
N GLU A 5 -68.05 17.42 -44.18
CA GLU A 5 -67.86 16.43 -43.12
C GLU A 5 -66.53 15.67 -43.22
N ASP A 6 -66.09 15.34 -44.39
CA ASP A 6 -64.81 14.65 -44.58
C ASP A 6 -63.57 15.50 -44.15
N ARG A 7 -63.62 16.82 -44.31
CA ARG A 7 -62.56 17.70 -43.88
C ARG A 7 -62.48 17.80 -42.36
N VAL A 8 -63.63 17.85 -41.68
CA VAL A 8 -63.70 17.93 -40.23
C VAL A 8 -63.21 16.61 -39.60
N ILE A 9 -63.59 15.46 -40.15
CA ILE A 9 -63.15 14.14 -39.68
C ILE A 9 -61.62 13.97 -39.86
N THR A 10 -61.06 14.44 -40.98
CA THR A 10 -59.63 14.37 -41.26
C THR A 10 -58.82 15.29 -40.33
N PHE A 11 -59.33 16.48 -40.03
CA PHE A 11 -58.73 17.43 -39.12
C PHE A 11 -58.71 16.90 -37.69
N VAL A 12 -59.82 16.31 -37.21
CA VAL A 12 -59.92 15.73 -35.86
C VAL A 12 -59.01 14.49 -35.72
N LYS A 13 -58.86 13.65 -36.76
CA LYS A 13 -57.91 12.51 -36.77
C LYS A 13 -56.47 12.98 -36.73
N SER A 14 -56.11 14.06 -37.44
CA SER A 14 -54.76 14.63 -37.43
C SER A 14 -54.46 15.30 -36.10
N ALA A 15 -55.39 16.01 -35.48
CA ALA A 15 -55.20 16.64 -34.16
C ALA A 15 -55.02 15.58 -33.05
N LYS A 16 -55.79 14.47 -33.08
CA LYS A 16 -55.61 13.33 -32.16
C LYS A 16 -54.26 12.65 -32.32
N ARG A 17 -53.73 12.47 -33.55
CA ARG A 17 -52.39 11.93 -33.81
C ARG A 17 -51.30 12.84 -33.30
N LEU A 18 -51.38 14.15 -33.50
CA LEU A 18 -50.45 15.12 -33.00
C LEU A 18 -50.43 15.17 -31.45
N ALA A 19 -51.60 15.09 -30.82
CA ALA A 19 -51.69 15.03 -29.35
C ALA A 19 -51.10 13.73 -28.80
N LEU A 20 -51.28 12.60 -29.46
CA LEU A 20 -50.70 11.32 -29.07
C LEU A 20 -49.17 11.29 -29.21
N ILE A 21 -48.62 11.88 -30.30
CA ILE A 21 -47.18 12.04 -30.51
C ILE A 21 -46.61 12.98 -29.46
N GLY A 22 -47.27 14.11 -29.17
CA GLY A 22 -46.83 15.02 -28.11
C GLY A 22 -46.83 14.37 -26.72
N PHE A 23 -47.83 13.56 -26.41
CA PHE A 23 -47.89 12.81 -25.16
C PHE A 23 -46.82 11.71 -25.06
N CYS A 24 -46.56 10.99 -26.15
CA CYS A 24 -45.44 10.01 -26.17
C CYS A 24 -44.07 10.66 -26.06
N LEU A 25 -43.87 11.84 -26.68
CA LEU A 25 -42.63 12.61 -26.55
C LEU A 25 -42.41 13.15 -25.10
N THR A 26 -43.47 13.61 -24.45
CA THR A 26 -43.36 14.05 -23.03
C THR A 26 -43.15 12.88 -22.10
N LEU A 27 -43.75 11.72 -22.33
CA LEU A 27 -43.43 10.50 -21.58
C LEU A 27 -42.01 10.02 -21.82
N ALA A 28 -41.50 10.07 -23.03
CA ALA A 28 -40.11 9.73 -23.34
C ALA A 28 -39.09 10.65 -22.62
N VAL A 29 -39.38 11.97 -22.54
CA VAL A 29 -38.53 12.93 -21.81
C VAL A 29 -38.58 12.69 -20.29
N LEU A 30 -39.70 12.20 -19.76
CA LEU A 30 -39.84 11.86 -18.33
C LEU A 30 -39.15 10.51 -17.98
N TYR A 31 -38.99 9.60 -18.97
CA TYR A 31 -38.24 8.33 -18.81
C TYR A 31 -36.74 8.47 -19.02
N PHE A 32 -36.22 9.53 -19.62
CA PHE A 32 -34.81 9.87 -19.51
C PHE A 32 -34.56 10.41 -18.10
N GLY A 33 -34.69 9.49 -17.14
CA GLY A 33 -34.34 9.73 -15.76
C GLY A 33 -33.00 10.43 -15.71
N SER A 34 -32.88 11.43 -14.89
CA SER A 34 -31.66 12.17 -14.59
C SER A 34 -30.53 11.14 -14.43
N ALA A 35 -29.70 10.98 -15.44
CA ALA A 35 -28.41 10.31 -15.27
C ALA A 35 -27.68 11.19 -14.23
N VAL A 36 -27.78 10.81 -12.97
CA VAL A 36 -26.97 11.41 -11.91
C VAL A 36 -25.56 11.10 -12.33
N ALA A 37 -24.84 12.11 -12.82
CA ALA A 37 -23.43 11.98 -13.10
C ALA A 37 -22.78 11.57 -11.77
N GLN A 38 -22.41 10.30 -11.65
CA GLN A 38 -21.63 9.85 -10.49
C GLN A 38 -20.32 10.60 -10.52
N ASN A 39 -20.04 11.37 -9.48
CA ASN A 39 -18.77 12.04 -9.33
C ASN A 39 -17.69 10.96 -9.24
N ILE A 40 -16.78 10.95 -10.21
CA ILE A 40 -15.64 10.02 -10.19
C ILE A 40 -14.57 10.64 -9.29
N TYR A 41 -14.10 9.88 -8.33
CA TYR A 41 -13.01 10.25 -7.44
C TYR A 41 -11.80 9.36 -7.72
N PHE A 42 -10.70 9.95 -8.15
CA PHE A 42 -9.43 9.25 -8.34
C PHE A 42 -8.61 9.31 -7.06
N LEU A 43 -8.13 8.15 -6.58
CA LEU A 43 -7.30 8.03 -5.39
C LEU A 43 -5.97 7.37 -5.74
N ARG A 44 -4.88 8.05 -5.41
CA ARG A 44 -3.50 7.58 -5.67
C ARG A 44 -2.90 7.03 -4.37
N ILE A 45 -2.38 5.79 -4.45
CA ILE A 45 -1.72 5.11 -3.34
C ILE A 45 -0.23 5.03 -3.62
N GLY A 46 0.60 5.78 -2.88
CA GLY A 46 2.06 5.67 -2.94
C GLY A 46 2.52 4.31 -2.38
N THR A 47 3.38 3.61 -3.09
CA THR A 47 3.79 2.25 -2.75
C THR A 47 5.31 2.09 -2.63
N GLY A 48 5.95 1.35 -3.51
CA GLY A 48 7.38 1.09 -3.54
C GLY A 48 7.80 0.58 -4.93
N SER A 49 8.96 -0.06 -4.99
CA SER A 49 9.46 -0.75 -6.17
C SER A 49 8.50 -1.88 -6.59
N SER A 50 8.40 -2.14 -7.88
CA SER A 50 7.51 -3.18 -8.43
C SER A 50 7.88 -4.59 -7.98
N SER A 51 9.15 -4.86 -7.69
CA SER A 51 9.62 -6.13 -7.15
C SER A 51 9.61 -6.20 -5.61
N GLY A 52 9.14 -5.13 -4.93
CA GLY A 52 8.90 -5.09 -3.49
C GLY A 52 7.48 -5.51 -3.12
N THR A 53 7.14 -5.44 -1.83
CA THR A 53 5.81 -5.87 -1.32
C THR A 53 4.78 -4.74 -1.32
N TYR A 54 5.19 -3.48 -1.21
CA TYR A 54 4.23 -2.35 -1.20
C TYR A 54 3.42 -2.25 -2.48
N TYR A 55 4.02 -2.49 -3.65
CA TYR A 55 3.32 -2.35 -4.91
C TYR A 55 2.19 -3.39 -5.08
N PRO A 56 2.41 -4.71 -4.92
CA PRO A 56 1.31 -5.68 -4.98
C PRO A 56 0.26 -5.43 -3.89
N ILE A 57 0.63 -5.13 -2.65
CA ILE A 57 -0.35 -4.82 -1.59
C ILE A 57 -1.13 -3.53 -1.92
N GLY A 58 -0.48 -2.47 -2.38
CA GLY A 58 -1.17 -1.24 -2.80
C GLY A 58 -2.14 -1.48 -3.97
N THR A 59 -1.80 -2.38 -4.89
CA THR A 59 -2.70 -2.82 -5.97
C THR A 59 -3.91 -3.58 -5.43
N LEU A 60 -3.72 -4.43 -4.41
CA LEU A 60 -4.84 -5.10 -3.72
C LEU A 60 -5.74 -4.10 -3.00
N LEU A 61 -5.15 -3.15 -2.24
CA LEU A 61 -5.91 -2.08 -1.59
C LEU A 61 -6.70 -1.27 -2.61
N ALA A 62 -6.06 -0.90 -3.73
CA ALA A 62 -6.73 -0.20 -4.82
C ALA A 62 -7.93 -0.99 -5.36
N SER A 63 -7.77 -2.30 -5.54
CA SER A 63 -8.85 -3.18 -6.01
C SER A 63 -9.98 -3.31 -4.98
N VAL A 64 -9.63 -3.40 -3.69
CA VAL A 64 -10.58 -3.53 -2.57
C VAL A 64 -11.46 -2.29 -2.42
N ILE A 65 -10.86 -1.08 -2.56
CA ILE A 65 -11.59 0.17 -2.32
C ILE A 65 -12.23 0.77 -3.57
N SER A 66 -11.86 0.31 -4.77
CA SER A 66 -12.44 0.84 -6.02
C SER A 66 -13.82 0.26 -6.30
N ASN A 67 -14.73 1.13 -6.72
CA ASN A 67 -16.03 0.76 -7.29
C ASN A 67 -16.39 1.78 -8.39
N PRO A 68 -15.76 1.64 -9.60
CA PRO A 68 -15.99 2.55 -10.72
C PRO A 68 -17.45 2.61 -11.14
N PRO A 69 -17.90 3.72 -11.77
CA PRO A 69 -19.23 3.80 -12.34
C PRO A 69 -19.53 2.66 -13.30
N GLY A 70 -20.71 2.05 -13.18
CA GLY A 70 -21.10 0.89 -13.98
C GLY A 70 -20.59 -0.45 -13.47
N SER A 71 -19.89 -0.48 -12.32
CA SER A 71 -19.60 -1.74 -11.62
C SER A 71 -20.88 -2.45 -11.21
N ARG A 72 -20.85 -3.78 -11.19
CA ARG A 72 -21.93 -4.57 -10.60
C ARG A 72 -22.02 -4.29 -9.10
N ASP A 73 -23.24 -4.30 -8.56
CA ASP A 73 -23.46 -4.10 -7.13
C ASP A 73 -22.81 -5.19 -6.29
N CYS A 74 -22.35 -4.78 -5.09
CA CYS A 74 -21.70 -5.68 -4.13
C CYS A 74 -22.57 -6.90 -3.80
N ASP A 75 -23.88 -6.71 -3.65
CA ASP A 75 -24.83 -7.80 -3.33
C ASP A 75 -24.99 -8.80 -4.48
N ASP A 76 -24.76 -8.37 -5.70
CA ASP A 76 -24.79 -9.20 -6.90
C ASP A 76 -23.41 -9.81 -7.27
N GLY A 77 -22.45 -9.76 -6.32
CA GLY A 77 -21.10 -10.29 -6.51
C GLY A 77 -20.16 -9.33 -7.25
N GLY A 78 -20.48 -8.04 -7.28
CA GLY A 78 -19.64 -6.98 -7.80
C GLY A 78 -18.67 -6.41 -6.76
N SER A 79 -18.17 -5.20 -7.04
CA SER A 79 -17.25 -4.50 -6.13
C SER A 79 -17.97 -4.01 -4.87
N CYS A 80 -17.36 -4.28 -3.70
CA CYS A 80 -17.78 -3.74 -2.40
C CYS A 80 -16.91 -2.55 -1.98
N GLY A 81 -16.28 -1.89 -2.94
CA GLY A 81 -15.53 -0.64 -2.75
C GLY A 81 -16.45 0.59 -2.63
N VAL A 82 -15.83 1.76 -2.66
CA VAL A 82 -16.52 3.05 -2.53
C VAL A 82 -17.12 3.46 -3.87
N PRO A 83 -18.44 3.70 -3.97
CA PRO A 83 -19.09 4.05 -5.23
C PRO A 83 -18.47 5.29 -5.90
N GLY A 84 -18.10 5.17 -7.18
CA GLY A 84 -17.47 6.22 -7.97
C GLY A 84 -15.97 6.38 -7.73
N LEU A 85 -15.36 5.62 -6.80
CA LEU A 85 -13.93 5.69 -6.51
C LEU A 85 -13.14 4.77 -7.45
N ILE A 86 -12.05 5.31 -8.00
CA ILE A 86 -11.05 4.60 -8.79
C ILE A 86 -9.69 4.83 -8.12
N ALA A 87 -9.15 3.80 -7.48
CA ALA A 87 -7.85 3.85 -6.86
C ALA A 87 -6.76 3.26 -7.76
N THR A 88 -5.53 3.79 -7.66
CA THR A 88 -4.36 3.31 -8.39
C THR A 88 -3.14 3.26 -7.49
N ALA A 89 -2.36 2.19 -7.58
CA ALA A 89 -1.06 2.07 -6.95
C ALA A 89 0.01 2.79 -7.80
N GLN A 90 0.86 3.58 -7.13
CA GLN A 90 1.95 4.33 -7.76
C GLN A 90 3.29 3.81 -7.23
N THR A 91 4.23 3.48 -8.11
CA THR A 91 5.59 3.09 -7.72
C THR A 91 6.35 4.29 -7.15
N THR A 92 7.12 4.05 -6.10
CA THR A 92 7.96 5.05 -5.42
C THR A 92 9.25 4.40 -4.92
N HIS A 93 10.08 5.17 -4.20
CA HIS A 93 11.24 4.65 -3.49
C HIS A 93 10.90 4.08 -2.09
N GLY A 94 9.65 4.23 -1.61
CA GLY A 94 9.19 3.68 -0.32
C GLY A 94 8.82 4.73 0.72
N SER A 95 8.95 4.39 2.00
CA SER A 95 8.31 5.07 3.15
C SER A 95 8.52 6.58 3.21
N ILE A 96 9.75 7.07 3.00
CA ILE A 96 10.06 8.50 3.11
C ILE A 96 9.46 9.29 1.94
N GLU A 97 9.59 8.78 0.70
CA GLU A 97 8.97 9.41 -0.46
C GLU A 97 7.45 9.40 -0.33
N ASN A 98 6.88 8.33 0.20
CA ASN A 98 5.46 8.17 0.42
C ASN A 98 4.91 9.19 1.43
N ILE A 99 5.56 9.34 2.58
CA ILE A 99 5.19 10.34 3.59
C ILE A 99 5.27 11.75 3.00
N ASN A 100 6.35 12.07 2.29
CA ASN A 100 6.52 13.35 1.64
C ASN A 100 5.48 13.59 0.55
N GLY A 101 5.14 12.55 -0.21
CA GLY A 101 4.13 12.59 -1.26
C GLY A 101 2.71 12.82 -0.72
N VAL A 102 2.33 12.16 0.36
CA VAL A 102 1.06 12.37 1.07
C VAL A 102 1.00 13.80 1.65
N THR A 103 2.08 14.25 2.27
CA THR A 103 2.14 15.59 2.86
C THR A 103 2.02 16.71 1.82
N LYS A 104 2.57 16.48 0.61
CA LYS A 104 2.53 17.45 -0.50
C LYS A 104 1.33 17.26 -1.44
N GLY A 105 0.47 16.27 -1.19
CA GLY A 105 -0.69 15.97 -2.03
C GLY A 105 -0.36 15.31 -3.38
N TYR A 106 0.83 14.73 -3.53
CA TYR A 106 1.17 13.92 -4.72
C TYR A 106 0.48 12.56 -4.69
N PHE A 107 0.28 12.03 -3.49
CA PHE A 107 -0.52 10.84 -3.21
C PHE A 107 -1.64 11.20 -2.23
N ASP A 108 -2.78 10.57 -2.37
CA ASP A 108 -3.91 10.73 -1.46
C ASP A 108 -3.69 9.87 -0.20
N THR A 109 -3.19 8.65 -0.39
CA THR A 109 -2.75 7.73 0.65
C THR A 109 -1.45 7.05 0.26
N ALA A 110 -0.77 6.37 1.18
CA ALA A 110 0.43 5.60 0.87
C ALA A 110 0.72 4.51 1.91
N LEU A 111 1.69 3.63 1.60
CA LEU A 111 2.23 2.65 2.53
C LEU A 111 3.55 3.15 3.11
N ALA A 112 3.74 2.99 4.43
CA ALA A 112 5.00 3.37 5.07
C ALA A 112 5.25 2.53 6.34
N GLN A 113 6.52 2.36 6.67
CA GLN A 113 6.97 1.69 7.89
C GLN A 113 6.59 2.49 9.13
N SER A 114 6.14 1.82 10.18
CA SER A 114 5.63 2.44 11.41
C SER A 114 6.68 3.31 12.14
N ASP A 115 7.94 2.92 12.12
CA ASP A 115 9.07 3.69 12.66
C ASP A 115 9.25 5.02 11.91
N THR A 116 9.23 4.97 10.58
CA THR A 116 9.36 6.16 9.71
C THR A 116 8.15 7.08 9.84
N VAL A 117 6.92 6.53 9.95
CA VAL A 117 5.68 7.28 10.21
C VAL A 117 5.77 8.03 11.54
N ALA A 118 6.18 7.34 12.61
CA ALA A 118 6.35 7.94 13.92
C ALA A 118 7.47 9.01 13.93
N ALA A 119 8.60 8.73 13.25
CA ALA A 119 9.69 9.68 13.12
C ALA A 119 9.25 10.96 12.41
N ALA A 120 8.48 10.85 11.33
CA ALA A 120 7.95 12.00 10.60
C ALA A 120 6.97 12.81 11.45
N TYR A 121 6.00 12.15 12.09
CA TYR A 121 5.01 12.81 12.93
C TYR A 121 5.63 13.55 14.12
N ASN A 122 6.67 12.96 14.74
CA ASN A 122 7.33 13.50 15.92
C ASN A 122 8.54 14.42 15.60
N GLY A 123 9.01 14.46 14.34
CA GLY A 123 10.20 15.22 13.94
C GLY A 123 11.48 14.63 14.55
N THR A 124 11.60 13.31 14.55
CA THR A 124 12.75 12.56 15.08
C THR A 124 13.52 11.84 13.97
N GLY A 125 14.59 11.13 14.30
CA GLY A 125 15.37 10.37 13.32
C GLY A 125 15.82 11.24 12.14
N ILE A 126 15.52 10.82 10.92
CA ILE A 126 15.85 11.57 9.69
C ILE A 126 15.09 12.89 9.57
N TYR A 127 13.94 13.03 10.22
CA TYR A 127 13.13 14.25 10.24
C TYR A 127 13.56 15.26 11.33
N LYS A 128 14.64 14.98 12.11
CA LYS A 128 15.10 15.84 13.22
C LYS A 128 15.43 17.27 12.79
N LYS A 129 15.83 17.47 11.53
CA LYS A 129 16.15 18.80 10.97
C LYS A 129 14.96 19.45 10.24
N GLU A 130 13.84 18.75 10.15
CA GLU A 130 12.63 19.20 9.48
C GLU A 130 11.54 19.51 10.51
N LYS A 131 10.49 20.18 10.06
CA LYS A 131 9.31 20.36 10.93
C LYS A 131 8.55 19.02 11.05
N PRO A 132 8.05 18.68 12.27
CA PRO A 132 7.18 17.52 12.45
C PRO A 132 5.99 17.56 11.49
N VAL A 133 5.68 16.42 10.86
CA VAL A 133 4.58 16.29 9.89
C VAL A 133 3.28 16.01 10.65
N LYS A 134 2.72 17.05 11.28
CA LYS A 134 1.52 16.91 12.12
C LYS A 134 0.23 16.64 11.36
N SER A 135 0.21 16.85 10.04
CA SER A 135 -0.92 16.49 9.16
C SER A 135 -0.96 15.00 8.80
N LEU A 136 0.06 14.22 9.16
CA LEU A 136 0.09 12.79 8.89
C LEU A 136 -0.89 12.04 9.78
N ARG A 137 -1.65 11.12 9.20
CA ARG A 137 -2.63 10.25 9.88
C ARG A 137 -2.46 8.80 9.43
N VAL A 138 -2.95 7.88 10.25
CA VAL A 138 -2.96 6.44 9.94
C VAL A 138 -4.40 5.99 9.68
N ILE A 139 -4.59 5.16 8.66
CA ILE A 139 -5.85 4.45 8.40
C ILE A 139 -5.83 3.10 9.12
N ALA A 140 -4.76 2.33 8.94
CA ALA A 140 -4.61 1.00 9.54
C ALA A 140 -3.14 0.57 9.62
N ASN A 141 -2.80 -0.24 10.61
CA ASN A 141 -1.65 -1.13 10.56
C ASN A 141 -2.02 -2.36 9.73
N LEU A 142 -1.14 -2.82 8.85
CA LEU A 142 -1.46 -3.85 7.86
C LEU A 142 -0.76 -5.18 8.15
N TYR A 143 0.56 -5.23 8.03
CA TYR A 143 1.35 -6.47 8.16
C TYR A 143 2.79 -6.17 8.58
N PRO A 144 3.52 -7.16 9.14
CA PRO A 144 4.94 -7.01 9.44
C PRO A 144 5.80 -7.14 8.17
N GLU A 145 6.82 -6.28 8.08
CA GLU A 145 7.90 -6.31 7.10
C GLU A 145 9.15 -6.83 7.76
N ASP A 146 9.77 -7.82 7.13
CA ASP A 146 10.96 -8.47 7.65
C ASP A 146 12.21 -7.90 6.97
N VAL A 147 13.28 -7.73 7.74
CA VAL A 147 14.56 -7.28 7.21
C VAL A 147 15.25 -8.43 6.49
N HIS A 148 15.42 -8.32 5.18
CA HIS A 148 16.22 -9.24 4.38
C HIS A 148 17.61 -8.66 4.21
N LEU A 149 18.63 -9.36 4.68
CA LEU A 149 20.01 -9.11 4.30
C LEU A 149 20.38 -10.19 3.28
N VAL A 150 20.25 -9.83 2.02
CA VAL A 150 20.50 -10.72 0.88
C VAL A 150 21.97 -10.66 0.52
N VAL A 151 22.64 -11.81 0.47
CA VAL A 151 24.05 -11.91 0.12
C VAL A 151 24.24 -12.80 -1.10
N ARG A 152 25.15 -12.41 -1.98
CA ARG A 152 25.49 -13.20 -3.17
C ARG A 152 26.27 -14.44 -2.74
N ARG A 153 25.80 -15.60 -3.18
CA ARG A 153 26.51 -16.88 -2.94
C ARG A 153 27.93 -16.82 -3.46
N GLY A 154 28.88 -17.21 -2.65
CA GLY A 154 30.30 -17.13 -2.98
C GLY A 154 30.97 -15.76 -2.77
N ALA A 155 30.26 -14.74 -2.25
CA ALA A 155 30.87 -13.45 -1.92
C ALA A 155 31.74 -13.48 -0.65
N GLY A 156 31.75 -14.59 0.08
CA GLY A 156 32.54 -14.76 1.31
C GLY A 156 31.98 -14.00 2.50
N ILE A 157 30.65 -13.73 2.51
CA ILE A 157 29.93 -13.03 3.57
C ILE A 157 29.22 -14.07 4.40
N LYS A 158 29.59 -14.24 5.68
CA LYS A 158 29.02 -15.21 6.62
C LYS A 158 28.38 -14.54 7.84
N ASN A 159 28.72 -13.29 8.09
CA ASN A 159 28.18 -12.47 9.17
C ASN A 159 28.18 -10.99 8.75
N ILE A 160 27.53 -10.12 9.51
CA ILE A 160 27.40 -8.70 9.17
C ILE A 160 28.74 -7.98 9.09
N ALA A 161 29.76 -8.39 9.89
CA ALA A 161 31.08 -7.78 9.84
C ALA A 161 31.81 -8.03 8.51
N ASP A 162 31.50 -9.13 7.81
CA ASP A 162 32.08 -9.46 6.50
C ASP A 162 31.58 -8.55 5.36
N LEU A 163 30.61 -7.67 5.63
CA LEU A 163 30.19 -6.62 4.69
C LEU A 163 31.27 -5.58 4.43
N LYS A 164 32.28 -5.49 5.32
CA LYS A 164 33.40 -4.57 5.15
C LYS A 164 34.09 -4.79 3.81
N ASP A 165 34.37 -3.68 3.12
CA ASP A 165 35.00 -3.63 1.80
C ASP A 165 34.23 -4.37 0.67
N LYS A 166 32.93 -4.73 0.90
CA LYS A 166 32.04 -5.32 -0.10
C LYS A 166 31.19 -4.25 -0.79
N ARG A 167 30.65 -4.59 -1.95
CA ARG A 167 29.66 -3.76 -2.67
C ARG A 167 28.28 -4.04 -2.08
N VAL A 168 27.77 -3.10 -1.30
CA VAL A 168 26.52 -3.29 -0.53
C VAL A 168 25.50 -2.22 -0.90
N SER A 169 24.29 -2.62 -1.27
CA SER A 169 23.19 -1.70 -1.37
C SER A 169 22.41 -1.66 -0.04
N ILE A 170 22.19 -0.44 0.44
CA ILE A 170 21.23 -0.16 1.51
C ILE A 170 19.99 0.55 0.97
N ASP A 171 19.68 0.33 -0.32
CA ASP A 171 18.61 1.00 -1.06
C ASP A 171 18.92 2.46 -1.43
N VAL A 172 17.96 3.17 -1.99
CA VAL A 172 18.08 4.54 -2.50
C VAL A 172 17.61 5.59 -1.49
N PRO A 173 17.99 6.85 -1.64
CA PRO A 173 17.36 7.94 -0.87
C PRO A 173 15.85 7.96 -1.08
N GLY A 174 15.08 8.19 -0.01
CA GLY A 174 13.61 8.13 -0.05
C GLY A 174 13.02 6.79 0.42
N SER A 175 13.86 5.76 0.60
CA SER A 175 13.47 4.45 1.11
C SER A 175 13.56 4.37 2.64
N GLY A 176 12.59 3.71 3.28
CA GLY A 176 12.68 3.32 4.69
C GLY A 176 13.76 2.28 4.93
N THR A 177 13.91 1.30 4.04
CA THR A 177 14.99 0.29 4.10
C THR A 177 16.37 0.94 4.29
N ARG A 178 16.63 2.06 3.61
CA ARG A 178 17.92 2.76 3.73
C ARG A 178 18.21 3.22 5.16
N GLU A 179 17.23 3.74 5.84
CA GLU A 179 17.40 4.23 7.21
C GLU A 179 17.49 3.06 8.20
N ASN A 180 16.62 2.04 8.03
CA ASN A 180 16.68 0.83 8.83
C ASN A 180 18.05 0.12 8.71
N ALA A 181 18.58 0.00 7.48
CA ALA A 181 19.88 -0.61 7.25
C ALA A 181 21.01 0.14 7.96
N LYS A 182 20.99 1.49 7.97
CA LYS A 182 21.99 2.30 8.70
C LYS A 182 21.92 2.06 10.21
N GLU A 183 20.72 2.02 10.78
CA GLU A 183 20.51 1.81 12.21
C GLU A 183 20.93 0.39 12.63
N ILE A 184 20.55 -0.61 11.84
CA ILE A 184 20.95 -2.01 12.08
C ILE A 184 22.47 -2.15 11.96
N LEU A 185 23.10 -1.63 10.90
CA LEU A 185 24.54 -1.67 10.72
C LEU A 185 25.28 -1.03 11.90
N ALA A 186 24.79 0.12 12.39
CA ALA A 186 25.35 0.80 13.56
C ALA A 186 25.28 -0.07 14.82
N ALA A 187 24.20 -0.82 15.04
CA ALA A 187 24.08 -1.77 16.15
C ALA A 187 25.10 -2.92 16.08
N TYR A 188 25.60 -3.23 14.89
CA TYR A 188 26.67 -4.23 14.67
C TYR A 188 28.06 -3.61 14.50
N GLY A 189 28.22 -2.30 14.80
CA GLY A 189 29.50 -1.59 14.76
C GLY A 189 29.98 -1.23 13.36
N LEU A 190 29.10 -1.24 12.36
CA LEU A 190 29.38 -0.82 10.99
C LEU A 190 28.67 0.47 10.61
N SER A 191 29.23 1.15 9.63
CA SER A 191 28.64 2.32 8.99
C SER A 191 28.73 2.21 7.48
N VAL A 192 28.03 3.07 6.77
CA VAL A 192 28.09 3.14 5.29
C VAL A 192 29.48 3.49 4.73
N LYS A 193 30.44 3.84 5.59
CA LYS A 193 31.82 4.14 5.20
C LYS A 193 32.72 2.89 5.20
N ASP A 194 32.24 1.79 5.77
CA ASP A 194 33.01 0.56 5.94
C ASP A 194 32.90 -0.37 4.72
N PHE A 195 32.08 -0.01 3.71
CA PHE A 195 31.88 -0.77 2.48
C PHE A 195 31.63 0.15 1.28
N GLU A 196 31.71 -0.37 0.08
CA GLU A 196 31.31 0.34 -1.14
C GLU A 196 29.78 0.44 -1.21
N ALA A 197 29.24 1.61 -0.82
CA ALA A 197 27.80 1.84 -0.78
C ALA A 197 27.23 2.06 -2.19
N VAL A 198 26.40 1.12 -2.65
CA VAL A 198 25.72 1.18 -3.95
C VAL A 198 24.30 1.67 -3.75
N ALA A 199 23.90 2.76 -4.43
CA ALA A 199 22.52 3.24 -4.42
C ALA A 199 21.70 2.45 -5.47
N ALA A 200 21.02 1.40 -5.02
CA ALA A 200 20.21 0.55 -5.88
C ALA A 200 18.93 0.14 -5.13
N ASN A 201 17.77 0.39 -5.75
CA ASN A 201 16.50 -0.14 -5.28
C ASN A 201 16.43 -1.66 -5.54
N PRO A 202 15.40 -2.38 -5.06
CA PRO A 202 15.30 -3.83 -5.25
C PRO A 202 15.45 -4.29 -6.71
N ASP A 203 14.78 -3.67 -7.69
CA ASP A 203 14.86 -4.02 -9.11
C ASP A 203 16.30 -3.89 -9.65
N LYS A 204 16.96 -2.81 -9.27
CA LYS A 204 18.37 -2.57 -9.66
C LYS A 204 19.32 -3.53 -8.95
N SER A 205 19.03 -3.88 -7.70
CA SER A 205 19.83 -4.83 -6.91
C SER A 205 19.81 -6.22 -7.54
N VAL A 206 18.64 -6.70 -8.00
CA VAL A 206 18.52 -7.95 -8.77
C VAL A 206 19.39 -7.90 -10.02
N THR A 207 19.32 -6.82 -10.80
CA THR A 207 20.13 -6.65 -12.01
C THR A 207 21.62 -6.71 -11.70
N LEU A 208 22.07 -6.03 -10.64
CA LEU A 208 23.48 -5.99 -10.25
C LEU A 208 23.98 -7.32 -9.68
N MET A 209 23.13 -8.01 -8.89
CA MET A 209 23.42 -9.35 -8.38
C MET A 209 23.61 -10.36 -9.52
N ASN A 210 22.72 -10.35 -10.50
CA ASN A 210 22.82 -11.23 -11.67
C ASN A 210 24.08 -10.98 -12.48
N ALA A 211 24.55 -9.74 -12.53
CA ALA A 211 25.78 -9.32 -13.20
C ALA A 211 27.06 -9.46 -12.36
N ASP A 212 26.98 -10.03 -11.14
CA ASP A 212 28.07 -10.11 -10.15
C ASP A 212 28.69 -8.74 -9.77
N LYS A 213 27.89 -7.67 -9.87
CA LYS A 213 28.28 -6.29 -9.56
C LYS A 213 27.79 -5.81 -8.20
N LEU A 214 27.14 -6.66 -7.42
CA LEU A 214 26.68 -6.41 -6.05
C LEU A 214 26.96 -7.66 -5.21
N ASP A 215 27.43 -7.48 -3.97
CA ASP A 215 27.76 -8.59 -3.08
C ASP A 215 26.68 -8.80 -2.02
N ALA A 216 26.00 -7.74 -1.59
CA ALA A 216 24.86 -7.79 -0.67
C ALA A 216 23.90 -6.64 -0.87
N PHE A 217 22.65 -6.81 -0.45
CA PHE A 217 21.70 -5.71 -0.31
C PHE A 217 20.73 -5.91 0.85
N PHE A 218 20.31 -4.80 1.46
CA PHE A 218 19.25 -4.77 2.42
C PHE A 218 17.90 -4.52 1.74
N LEU A 219 16.86 -5.16 2.26
CA LEU A 219 15.48 -4.96 1.85
C LEU A 219 14.57 -5.19 3.06
N VAL A 220 13.77 -4.21 3.44
CA VAL A 220 12.72 -4.36 4.47
C VAL A 220 11.39 -4.45 3.75
N ALA A 221 10.79 -5.62 3.81
CA ALA A 221 9.58 -5.93 3.03
C ALA A 221 8.84 -7.15 3.59
N GLY A 222 7.57 -7.27 3.28
CA GLY A 222 6.80 -8.48 3.58
C GLY A 222 7.17 -9.64 2.64
N TYR A 223 7.60 -10.77 3.19
CA TYR A 223 7.89 -11.98 2.40
C TYR A 223 6.60 -12.69 1.90
N PRO A 224 6.69 -13.49 0.78
CA PRO A 224 7.77 -13.53 -0.17
C PRO A 224 7.89 -12.23 -0.98
N VAL A 225 9.13 -11.85 -1.34
CA VAL A 225 9.43 -10.64 -2.12
C VAL A 225 9.93 -11.07 -3.49
N THR A 226 9.36 -10.54 -4.56
CA THR A 226 9.73 -10.91 -5.94
C THR A 226 11.23 -10.79 -6.19
N ALA A 227 11.85 -9.68 -5.78
CA ALA A 227 13.29 -9.45 -5.94
C ALA A 227 14.16 -10.56 -5.29
N VAL A 228 13.72 -11.10 -4.16
CA VAL A 228 14.45 -12.18 -3.47
C VAL A 228 14.15 -13.53 -4.10
N SER A 229 12.88 -13.80 -4.46
CA SER A 229 12.47 -15.05 -5.13
C SER A 229 13.22 -15.26 -6.45
N GLU A 230 13.28 -14.24 -7.31
CA GLU A 230 13.99 -14.31 -8.61
C GLU A 230 15.47 -14.72 -8.47
N LEU A 231 16.15 -14.24 -7.43
CA LEU A 231 17.55 -14.57 -7.17
C LEU A 231 17.71 -15.94 -6.47
N ALA A 232 16.77 -16.31 -5.61
CA ALA A 232 16.75 -17.61 -4.95
C ALA A 232 16.49 -18.75 -5.95
N ASP A 233 15.52 -18.57 -6.86
CA ASP A 233 15.14 -19.56 -7.88
C ASP A 233 16.31 -19.96 -8.80
N VAL A 234 17.28 -19.08 -8.98
CA VAL A 234 18.51 -19.39 -9.75
C VAL A 234 19.70 -19.74 -8.85
N GLY A 235 19.49 -19.96 -7.55
CA GLY A 235 20.52 -20.35 -6.60
C GLY A 235 21.62 -19.30 -6.36
N LYS A 236 21.34 -18.04 -6.63
CA LYS A 236 22.34 -16.95 -6.67
C LYS A 236 22.66 -16.39 -5.29
N ILE A 237 21.76 -16.55 -4.31
CA ILE A 237 21.81 -15.86 -3.03
C ILE A 237 21.68 -16.78 -1.82
N GLU A 238 22.02 -16.22 -0.68
CA GLU A 238 21.69 -16.66 0.68
C GLU A 238 21.09 -15.47 1.44
N LEU A 239 20.32 -15.74 2.51
CA LEU A 239 19.88 -14.73 3.46
C LEU A 239 20.76 -14.80 4.70
N LEU A 240 21.34 -13.66 5.07
CA LEU A 240 22.17 -13.58 6.27
C LEU A 240 21.29 -13.27 7.50
N PRO A 241 21.41 -14.03 8.60
CA PRO A 241 20.63 -13.79 9.82
C PRO A 241 21.01 -12.46 10.49
N ILE A 242 20.01 -11.76 10.99
CA ILE A 242 20.13 -10.58 11.86
C ILE A 242 19.61 -10.99 13.24
N SER A 243 20.52 -11.46 14.10
CA SER A 243 20.16 -12.10 15.36
C SER A 243 21.25 -11.91 16.43
N GLY A 244 21.06 -12.52 17.59
CA GLY A 244 21.99 -12.47 18.72
C GLY A 244 21.83 -11.23 19.58
N GLU A 245 22.84 -10.95 20.39
CA GLU A 245 22.83 -9.89 21.41
C GLU A 245 22.62 -8.51 20.80
N ASN A 246 23.24 -8.22 19.63
CA ASN A 246 23.10 -6.93 18.96
C ASN A 246 21.68 -6.71 18.44
N ALA A 247 21.06 -7.73 17.86
CA ALA A 247 19.66 -7.66 17.42
C ALA A 247 18.72 -7.44 18.59
N LYS A 248 18.93 -8.14 19.71
CA LYS A 248 18.13 -7.98 20.93
C LYS A 248 18.24 -6.56 21.49
N LYS A 249 19.48 -6.05 21.68
CA LYS A 249 19.71 -4.67 22.12
C LYS A 249 19.09 -3.65 21.17
N PHE A 250 19.14 -3.91 19.87
CA PHE A 250 18.51 -3.06 18.88
C PHE A 250 17.00 -2.97 19.12
N VAL A 251 16.30 -4.11 19.25
CA VAL A 251 14.86 -4.14 19.54
C VAL A 251 14.52 -3.46 20.86
N ASP A 252 15.28 -3.73 21.92
CA ASP A 252 15.05 -3.13 23.25
C ASP A 252 15.15 -1.58 23.20
N ASN A 253 15.92 -1.01 22.28
CA ASN A 253 16.11 0.43 22.10
C ASN A 253 15.19 1.05 21.03
N HIS A 254 14.54 0.24 20.20
CA HIS A 254 13.75 0.69 19.05
C HIS A 254 12.34 0.05 19.09
N GLY A 255 11.43 0.66 19.85
CA GLY A 255 10.10 0.09 20.17
C GLY A 255 9.17 -0.21 19.00
N TYR A 256 9.55 0.12 17.76
CA TYR A 256 8.80 -0.22 16.54
C TYR A 256 9.25 -1.55 15.91
N TYR A 257 10.37 -2.12 16.40
CA TYR A 257 10.91 -3.37 15.89
C TYR A 257 10.58 -4.55 16.81
N SER A 258 10.56 -5.71 16.22
CA SER A 258 10.44 -7.00 16.92
C SER A 258 11.41 -8.02 16.36
N VAL A 259 11.77 -9.01 17.17
CA VAL A 259 12.45 -10.21 16.67
C VAL A 259 11.48 -10.98 15.80
N SER A 260 11.96 -11.46 14.65
CA SER A 260 11.19 -12.19 13.65
C SER A 260 12.00 -13.29 13.00
N GLN A 261 11.40 -14.01 12.07
CA GLN A 261 12.08 -14.96 11.20
C GLN A 261 11.37 -15.05 9.84
N ILE A 262 12.17 -15.27 8.80
CA ILE A 262 11.68 -15.66 7.48
C ILE A 262 11.63 -17.19 7.49
N PRO A 263 10.46 -17.84 7.37
CA PRO A 263 10.34 -19.30 7.45
C PRO A 263 11.04 -20.03 6.30
N ALA A 264 11.52 -21.25 6.58
CA ALA A 264 11.97 -22.16 5.53
C ALA A 264 10.86 -22.38 4.48
N GLY A 265 11.25 -22.52 3.22
CA GLY A 265 10.31 -22.69 2.10
C GLY A 265 9.61 -21.40 1.64
N THR A 266 9.89 -20.24 2.27
CA THR A 266 9.46 -18.93 1.75
C THR A 266 10.15 -18.64 0.41
N TYR A 267 11.41 -18.97 0.30
CA TYR A 267 12.21 -18.87 -0.90
C TYR A 267 12.84 -20.23 -1.21
N GLN A 268 13.08 -20.52 -2.50
CA GLN A 268 13.62 -21.79 -2.93
C GLN A 268 15.00 -22.05 -2.31
N ASP A 269 15.18 -23.24 -1.74
CA ASP A 269 16.43 -23.74 -1.15
C ASP A 269 17.04 -22.85 -0.05
N LEU A 270 16.18 -22.06 0.64
CA LEU A 270 16.58 -21.29 1.81
C LEU A 270 15.92 -21.82 3.09
N ASP A 271 16.74 -21.96 4.12
CA ASP A 271 16.31 -22.35 5.48
C ASP A 271 15.61 -21.19 6.20
N THR A 272 15.11 -21.47 7.41
CA THR A 272 14.59 -20.44 8.31
C THR A 272 15.69 -19.44 8.69
N VAL A 273 15.44 -18.15 8.50
CA VAL A 273 16.42 -17.10 8.77
C VAL A 273 15.89 -16.18 9.87
N PRO A 274 16.53 -16.15 11.06
CA PRO A 274 16.23 -15.18 12.11
C PRO A 274 16.52 -13.76 11.62
N THR A 275 15.59 -12.84 11.92
CA THR A 275 15.71 -11.45 11.50
C THR A 275 14.92 -10.50 12.43
N LEU A 276 14.75 -9.26 12.00
CA LEU A 276 13.95 -8.22 12.65
C LEU A 276 12.77 -7.85 11.77
N ALA A 277 11.70 -7.39 12.39
CA ALA A 277 10.54 -6.88 11.66
C ALA A 277 10.07 -5.53 12.19
N VAL A 278 9.48 -4.75 11.29
CA VAL A 278 8.76 -3.49 11.54
C VAL A 278 7.38 -3.59 10.88
N SER A 279 6.39 -2.84 11.35
CA SER A 279 5.04 -2.90 10.75
C SER A 279 4.88 -1.97 9.55
N THR A 280 4.08 -2.38 8.57
CA THR A 280 3.55 -1.51 7.49
C THR A 280 2.29 -0.81 7.97
N GLN A 281 2.19 0.49 7.78
CA GLN A 281 0.99 1.29 8.01
C GLN A 281 0.45 1.88 6.71
N TRP A 282 -0.86 1.94 6.58
CA TRP A 282 -1.56 2.70 5.55
C TRP A 282 -1.81 4.10 6.05
N ILE A 283 -1.14 5.07 5.43
CA ILE A 283 -1.12 6.47 5.86
C ILE A 283 -1.90 7.37 4.91
N VAL A 284 -2.33 8.51 5.42
CA VAL A 284 -3.14 9.52 4.73
C VAL A 284 -2.83 10.91 5.30
N SER A 285 -3.14 11.98 4.54
CA SER A 285 -3.14 13.34 5.08
C SER A 285 -4.45 13.64 5.81
N GLU A 286 -4.41 14.40 6.91
CA GLU A 286 -5.62 14.90 7.60
C GLU A 286 -6.54 15.74 6.71
N HIS A 287 -6.04 16.22 5.56
CA HIS A 287 -6.80 17.04 4.61
C HIS A 287 -7.68 16.22 3.67
N VAL A 288 -7.52 14.91 3.64
CA VAL A 288 -8.45 14.03 2.90
C VAL A 288 -9.79 14.01 3.62
N SER A 289 -10.89 14.01 2.88
CA SER A 289 -12.23 14.04 3.45
C SER A 289 -12.47 12.89 4.45
N GLU A 290 -13.04 13.23 5.61
CA GLU A 290 -13.44 12.24 6.62
C GLU A 290 -14.30 11.14 6.02
N GLU A 291 -15.29 11.51 5.20
CA GLU A 291 -16.19 10.54 4.56
C GLU A 291 -15.46 9.61 3.62
N VAL A 292 -14.52 10.11 2.80
CA VAL A 292 -13.72 9.27 1.92
C VAL A 292 -12.89 8.26 2.72
N VAL A 293 -12.24 8.70 3.80
CA VAL A 293 -11.41 7.80 4.61
C VAL A 293 -12.27 6.81 5.41
N TYR A 294 -13.44 7.22 5.91
CA TYR A 294 -14.39 6.31 6.52
C TYR A 294 -14.81 5.20 5.53
N GLU A 295 -15.22 5.59 4.32
CA GLU A 295 -15.70 4.65 3.31
C GLU A 295 -14.60 3.68 2.82
N ILE A 296 -13.36 4.16 2.59
CA ILE A 296 -12.26 3.26 2.20
C ILE A 296 -11.86 2.32 3.35
N THR A 297 -11.96 2.77 4.61
CA THR A 297 -11.73 1.92 5.78
C THR A 297 -12.80 0.84 5.89
N ARG A 298 -14.06 1.21 5.69
CA ARG A 298 -15.19 0.27 5.66
C ARG A 298 -15.04 -0.75 4.53
N ALA A 299 -14.64 -0.30 3.33
CA ALA A 299 -14.41 -1.17 2.18
C ALA A 299 -13.25 -2.14 2.42
N LEU A 300 -12.15 -1.69 3.06
CA LEU A 300 -11.03 -2.56 3.41
C LEU A 300 -11.49 -3.76 4.28
N TRP A 301 -12.34 -3.50 5.26
CA TRP A 301 -12.81 -4.52 6.21
C TRP A 301 -14.12 -5.18 5.80
N HIS A 302 -14.65 -4.90 4.61
CA HIS A 302 -15.87 -5.53 4.13
C HIS A 302 -15.68 -7.05 3.95
N PRO A 303 -16.53 -7.92 4.54
CA PRO A 303 -16.32 -9.37 4.54
C PRO A 303 -16.17 -9.97 3.13
N ARG A 304 -16.89 -9.44 2.14
CA ARG A 304 -16.82 -9.91 0.76
C ARG A 304 -15.50 -9.53 0.06
N ASN A 305 -14.77 -8.54 0.57
CA ASN A 305 -13.47 -8.14 0.03
C ASN A 305 -12.32 -8.99 0.59
N ARG A 306 -12.55 -9.75 1.67
CA ARG A 306 -11.53 -10.57 2.33
C ARG A 306 -10.77 -11.48 1.36
N HIS A 307 -11.49 -12.12 0.43
CA HIS A 307 -10.90 -13.03 -0.55
C HIS A 307 -9.89 -12.36 -1.49
N LEU A 308 -10.00 -11.06 -1.75
CA LEU A 308 -9.04 -10.30 -2.55
C LEU A 308 -7.69 -10.20 -1.82
N LEU A 309 -7.72 -9.91 -0.52
CA LEU A 309 -6.54 -9.86 0.33
C LEU A 309 -5.91 -11.25 0.47
N ASP A 310 -6.72 -12.29 0.75
CA ASP A 310 -6.26 -13.66 1.00
C ASP A 310 -5.56 -14.30 -0.20
N ARG A 311 -5.97 -13.98 -1.41
CA ARG A 311 -5.47 -14.59 -2.64
C ARG A 311 -4.44 -13.75 -3.39
N GLY A 312 -4.33 -12.47 -3.06
CA GLY A 312 -3.51 -11.55 -3.83
C GLY A 312 -2.03 -11.57 -3.47
N HIS A 313 -1.71 -11.75 -2.20
CA HIS A 313 -0.34 -11.82 -1.69
C HIS A 313 -0.31 -12.51 -0.32
N ALA A 314 0.77 -13.24 0.01
CA ALA A 314 0.90 -13.92 1.31
C ALA A 314 0.74 -12.97 2.51
N LYS A 315 1.24 -11.73 2.43
CA LYS A 315 1.03 -10.70 3.46
C LYS A 315 -0.41 -10.17 3.52
N GLY A 316 -1.20 -10.36 2.47
CA GLY A 316 -2.64 -10.08 2.50
C GLY A 316 -3.39 -10.93 3.52
N LEU A 317 -2.93 -12.16 3.74
CA LEU A 317 -3.44 -13.05 4.79
C LEU A 317 -3.28 -12.49 6.21
N LEU A 318 -2.33 -11.56 6.41
CA LEU A 318 -2.03 -10.96 7.72
C LEU A 318 -2.74 -9.62 7.94
N ILE A 319 -3.41 -9.08 6.92
CA ILE A 319 -4.17 -7.83 7.02
C ILE A 319 -5.52 -8.14 7.68
N HIS A 320 -5.61 -7.96 8.99
CA HIS A 320 -6.79 -8.25 9.78
C HIS A 320 -7.28 -7.04 10.56
N GLN A 321 -8.59 -6.93 10.69
CA GLN A 321 -9.25 -5.85 11.42
C GLN A 321 -8.82 -5.80 12.88
N GLU A 322 -8.62 -6.95 13.52
CA GLU A 322 -8.21 -7.10 14.90
C GLU A 322 -6.79 -6.57 15.18
N THR A 323 -5.95 -6.47 14.16
CA THR A 323 -4.59 -5.95 14.26
C THR A 323 -4.43 -4.54 13.68
N ALA A 324 -5.51 -3.96 13.17
CA ALA A 324 -5.49 -2.66 12.47
C ALA A 324 -4.95 -1.49 13.31
N LEU A 325 -5.06 -1.57 14.63
CA LEU A 325 -4.58 -0.53 15.56
C LEU A 325 -3.32 -0.94 16.32
N LYS A 326 -2.80 -2.14 16.09
CA LYS A 326 -1.63 -2.64 16.81
C LYS A 326 -0.37 -1.86 16.43
N GLY A 327 0.30 -1.28 17.44
CA GLY A 327 1.56 -0.53 17.23
C GLY A 327 1.37 0.83 16.52
N VAL A 328 0.14 1.31 16.38
CA VAL A 328 -0.14 2.65 15.86
C VAL A 328 0.10 3.68 16.95
N SER A 329 1.06 4.58 16.73
CA SER A 329 1.43 5.67 17.66
C SER A 329 1.15 7.07 17.07
N THR A 330 0.97 7.17 15.76
CA THR A 330 0.53 8.38 15.06
C THR A 330 -1.00 8.41 15.07
N PRO A 331 -1.65 9.58 15.24
CA PRO A 331 -3.11 9.66 15.30
C PRO A 331 -3.80 9.02 14.09
N LEU A 332 -4.93 8.39 14.34
CA LEU A 332 -5.82 7.92 13.27
C LEU A 332 -6.40 9.10 12.50
N HIS A 333 -6.78 8.86 11.25
CA HIS A 333 -7.61 9.81 10.51
C HIS A 333 -9.04 9.79 11.09
N PRO A 334 -9.73 10.94 11.23
CA PRO A 334 -11.08 10.98 11.79
C PRO A 334 -12.06 9.98 11.16
N GLY A 335 -12.01 9.78 9.84
CA GLY A 335 -12.84 8.80 9.15
C GLY A 335 -12.53 7.36 9.54
N ALA A 336 -11.25 7.01 9.70
CA ALA A 336 -10.85 5.68 10.19
C ALA A 336 -11.24 5.50 11.67
N GLU A 337 -11.00 6.53 12.49
CA GLU A 337 -11.37 6.52 13.91
C GLU A 337 -12.88 6.31 14.08
N ARG A 338 -13.72 7.03 13.31
CA ARG A 338 -15.18 6.87 13.29
C ARG A 338 -15.58 5.42 13.00
N TYR A 339 -14.99 4.81 11.98
CA TYR A 339 -15.27 3.42 11.64
C TYR A 339 -14.89 2.46 12.78
N TYR A 340 -13.68 2.58 13.35
CA TYR A 340 -13.23 1.71 14.43
C TYR A 340 -14.02 1.87 15.72
N LYS A 341 -14.55 3.05 16.02
CA LYS A 341 -15.50 3.29 17.12
C LYS A 341 -16.85 2.61 16.85
N GLU A 342 -17.38 2.75 15.63
CA GLU A 342 -18.65 2.14 15.24
C GLU A 342 -18.65 0.62 15.42
N ILE A 343 -17.55 -0.04 15.06
CA ILE A 343 -17.42 -1.50 15.19
C ILE A 343 -16.88 -1.96 16.55
N GLY A 344 -16.64 -1.05 17.50
CA GLY A 344 -16.23 -1.35 18.87
C GLY A 344 -14.78 -1.81 19.06
N ILE A 345 -13.89 -1.59 18.08
CA ILE A 345 -12.45 -1.88 18.21
C ILE A 345 -11.73 -0.74 18.94
N LEU A 346 -12.19 0.48 18.78
CA LEU A 346 -11.71 1.65 19.50
C LEU A 346 -12.79 2.12 20.49
N THR A 347 -12.44 2.22 21.75
CA THR A 347 -13.27 2.83 22.79
C THR A 347 -12.90 4.30 22.97
N ASP A 348 -13.85 5.12 23.42
CA ASP A 348 -13.63 6.55 23.73
C ASP A 348 -12.56 6.78 24.79
#